data_b282de3beda468ecaa64ca20c2e10039
#
_entry.id   b282de3beda468ecaa64ca20c2e10039
#
_cell.length_a   1.000
_cell.length_b   1.000
_cell.length_c   1.000
_cell.angle_alpha   90.00
_cell.angle_beta   90.00
_cell.angle_gamma   90.00
#
_symmetry.space_group_name_H-M   'P 1'
#
loop_
_entity.id
_entity.type
_entity.pdbx_description
1 polymer ?
#
loop_
_entity_poly.entity_id
_entity_poly.type
_entity_poly.pdbx_seq_one_letter_code
_entity_poly.pdbx_strand_id
1 'polypeptide(L)'
;MAHPYYPAGNPRFNHVAMSLPADLLGEESRSDICSFFEEVLGFEEMAVMTEDRRRLILSCVHWDQFIFLISEDDPMKCPQMDHYGFAVNSLDDLKGIQQRAEAFRKKDDRLKLIDLHMDDQGVVKIHSLYVSHILPMTCEVQYWEFPENPKPYVPAATAG
;
A
#
# COMPACT_ATOMS: atom_id res chain seq x y z
N MET A 1 -20.57 -11.61 12.02
CA MET A 1 -20.13 -10.81 13.20
C MET A 1 -19.61 -9.49 12.69
N ALA A 2 -19.93 -8.36 13.34
CA ALA A 2 -19.36 -7.06 12.96
C ALA A 2 -17.85 -7.05 13.26
N HIS A 3 -17.06 -6.39 12.39
CA HIS A 3 -15.63 -6.26 12.61
C HIS A 3 -15.37 -5.38 13.84
N PRO A 4 -14.49 -5.76 14.78
CA PRO A 4 -14.35 -5.08 16.07
C PRO A 4 -13.88 -3.61 15.97
N TYR A 5 -13.24 -3.22 14.87
CA TYR A 5 -12.69 -1.87 14.66
C TYR A 5 -13.52 -0.98 13.73
N TYR A 6 -14.59 -1.51 13.12
CA TYR A 6 -15.38 -0.73 12.16
C TYR A 6 -16.83 -0.62 12.61
N PRO A 7 -17.40 0.59 12.63
CA PRO A 7 -18.81 0.78 12.97
C PRO A 7 -19.71 0.03 11.99
N ALA A 8 -20.80 -0.54 12.50
CA ALA A 8 -21.78 -1.23 11.67
C ALA A 8 -22.42 -0.25 10.67
N GLY A 9 -22.55 -0.69 9.41
CA GLY A 9 -23.24 0.05 8.36
C GLY A 9 -22.38 1.06 7.59
N ASN A 10 -21.18 1.39 8.03
CA ASN A 10 -20.28 2.25 7.27
C ASN A 10 -19.40 1.44 6.30
N PRO A 11 -19.25 1.87 5.04
CA PRO A 11 -18.27 1.27 4.15
C PRO A 11 -16.86 1.58 4.66
N ARG A 12 -15.92 0.66 4.39
CA ARG A 12 -14.50 0.83 4.68
C ARG A 12 -13.67 0.58 3.43
N PHE A 13 -12.51 1.20 3.37
CA PHE A 13 -11.56 0.90 2.31
C PHE A 13 -11.05 -0.54 2.45
N ASN A 14 -11.07 -1.30 1.34
CA ASN A 14 -10.61 -2.68 1.37
C ASN A 14 -9.57 -3.02 0.29
N HIS A 15 -9.57 -2.35 -0.87
CA HIS A 15 -8.58 -2.63 -1.90
C HIS A 15 -8.32 -1.43 -2.81
N VAL A 16 -7.19 -1.47 -3.48
CA VAL A 16 -6.88 -0.67 -4.66
C VAL A 16 -6.74 -1.60 -5.85
N ALA A 17 -7.29 -1.20 -7.00
CA ALA A 17 -7.15 -1.96 -8.24
C ALA A 17 -6.34 -1.16 -9.26
N MET A 18 -5.45 -1.85 -10.00
CA MET A 18 -4.67 -1.28 -11.09
C MET A 18 -4.70 -2.20 -12.29
N SER A 19 -4.92 -1.62 -13.48
CA SER A 19 -4.77 -2.36 -14.72
C SER A 19 -3.33 -2.26 -15.22
N LEU A 20 -2.81 -3.37 -15.74
CA LEU A 20 -1.43 -3.52 -16.21
C LEU A 20 -1.42 -4.09 -17.65
N PRO A 21 -0.35 -3.83 -18.41
CA PRO A 21 -0.08 -4.59 -19.63
C PRO A 21 0.03 -6.10 -19.32
N ALA A 22 -0.39 -6.95 -20.25
CA ALA A 22 -0.45 -8.40 -20.02
C ALA A 22 0.92 -9.04 -19.74
N ASP A 23 1.99 -8.51 -20.32
CA ASP A 23 3.37 -8.96 -20.12
C ASP A 23 3.86 -8.75 -18.67
N LEU A 24 3.35 -7.74 -17.97
CA LEU A 24 3.68 -7.51 -16.55
C LEU A 24 3.02 -8.53 -15.60
N LEU A 25 2.05 -9.30 -16.04
CA LEU A 25 1.50 -10.44 -15.30
C LEU A 25 2.02 -11.80 -15.82
N GLY A 26 2.95 -11.79 -16.78
CA GLY A 26 3.73 -12.94 -17.19
C GLY A 26 4.62 -13.45 -16.06
N GLU A 27 5.16 -14.67 -16.21
CA GLU A 27 5.82 -15.40 -15.12
C GLU A 27 6.97 -14.62 -14.46
N GLU A 28 7.86 -14.03 -15.26
CA GLU A 28 9.03 -13.29 -14.77
C GLU A 28 8.62 -12.00 -14.03
N SER A 29 7.89 -11.12 -14.71
CA SER A 29 7.47 -9.82 -14.11
C SER A 29 6.54 -10.00 -12.92
N ARG A 30 5.69 -11.04 -12.95
CA ARG A 30 4.86 -11.42 -11.81
C ARG A 30 5.69 -11.80 -10.60
N SER A 31 6.75 -12.61 -10.81
CA SER A 31 7.69 -12.99 -9.76
C SER A 31 8.36 -11.76 -9.15
N ASP A 32 8.79 -10.82 -9.99
CA ASP A 32 9.41 -9.57 -9.53
C ASP A 32 8.44 -8.72 -8.70
N ILE A 33 7.19 -8.61 -9.14
CA ILE A 33 6.14 -7.91 -8.39
C ILE A 33 5.92 -8.58 -7.02
N CYS A 34 5.76 -9.90 -7.00
CA CYS A 34 5.57 -10.64 -5.74
C CYS A 34 6.76 -10.47 -4.80
N SER A 35 7.99 -10.59 -5.31
CA SER A 35 9.21 -10.42 -4.51
C SER A 35 9.31 -9.03 -3.89
N PHE A 36 8.96 -7.98 -4.64
CA PHE A 36 8.93 -6.62 -4.09
C PHE A 36 7.93 -6.50 -2.94
N PHE A 37 6.71 -6.97 -3.13
CA PHE A 37 5.66 -6.84 -2.11
C PHE A 37 5.95 -7.69 -0.88
N GLU A 38 6.47 -8.90 -1.06
CA GLU A 38 6.84 -9.79 0.03
C GLU A 38 8.03 -9.25 0.83
N GLU A 39 9.15 -8.95 0.16
CA GLU A 39 10.39 -8.57 0.83
C GLU A 39 10.33 -7.17 1.46
N VAL A 40 9.63 -6.21 0.84
CA VAL A 40 9.58 -4.82 1.32
C VAL A 40 8.41 -4.59 2.24
N LEU A 41 7.22 -5.07 1.89
CA LEU A 41 5.97 -4.76 2.59
C LEU A 41 5.40 -5.94 3.39
N GLY A 42 5.87 -7.17 3.14
CA GLY A 42 5.39 -8.36 3.84
C GLY A 42 4.03 -8.85 3.33
N PHE A 43 3.67 -8.54 2.07
CA PHE A 43 2.42 -8.96 1.45
C PHE A 43 2.62 -10.26 0.68
N GLU A 44 1.58 -11.09 0.63
CA GLU A 44 1.64 -12.39 -0.02
C GLU A 44 0.64 -12.50 -1.18
N GLU A 45 0.99 -13.27 -2.20
CA GLU A 45 0.06 -13.60 -3.28
C GLU A 45 -1.09 -14.46 -2.77
N MET A 46 -2.33 -14.07 -3.10
CA MET A 46 -3.53 -14.88 -2.87
C MET A 46 -3.73 -15.86 -4.04
N ALA A 47 -2.88 -16.87 -4.12
CA ALA A 47 -2.76 -17.76 -5.27
C ALA A 47 -4.10 -18.43 -5.70
N VAL A 48 -4.96 -18.76 -4.74
CA VAL A 48 -6.28 -19.35 -5.02
C VAL A 48 -7.23 -18.44 -5.79
N MET A 49 -6.95 -17.14 -5.86
CA MET A 49 -7.76 -16.14 -6.56
C MET A 49 -7.12 -15.65 -7.87
N THR A 50 -5.99 -16.22 -8.29
CA THR A 50 -5.17 -15.73 -9.41
C THR A 50 -4.76 -16.82 -10.40
N GLU A 51 -5.58 -17.88 -10.52
CA GLU A 51 -5.29 -19.06 -11.35
C GLU A 51 -5.18 -18.75 -12.85
N ASP A 52 -5.89 -17.73 -13.34
CA ASP A 52 -5.99 -17.41 -14.77
C ASP A 52 -4.80 -16.61 -15.32
N ARG A 53 -3.80 -16.30 -14.52
CA ARG A 53 -2.62 -15.50 -14.87
C ARG A 53 -2.92 -14.11 -15.43
N ARG A 54 -4.17 -13.73 -15.53
CA ARG A 54 -4.60 -12.38 -15.93
C ARG A 54 -4.81 -11.45 -14.72
N ARG A 55 -4.74 -12.01 -13.54
CA ARG A 55 -4.92 -11.32 -12.26
C ARG A 55 -3.80 -11.68 -11.31
N LEU A 56 -3.43 -10.73 -10.47
CA LEU A 56 -2.58 -10.93 -9.31
C LEU A 56 -3.23 -10.21 -8.14
N ILE A 57 -3.44 -10.91 -7.04
CA ILE A 57 -3.99 -10.35 -5.81
C ILE A 57 -2.98 -10.53 -4.70
N LEU A 58 -2.60 -9.42 -4.09
CA LEU A 58 -1.62 -9.36 -3.00
C LEU A 58 -2.37 -9.02 -1.71
N SER A 59 -2.39 -9.94 -0.77
CA SER A 59 -3.00 -9.75 0.54
C SER A 59 -2.12 -8.84 1.40
N CYS A 60 -2.70 -7.79 1.98
CA CYS A 60 -1.98 -6.88 2.85
C CYS A 60 -1.91 -7.39 4.30
N VAL A 61 -3.08 -7.63 4.92
CA VAL A 61 -3.20 -8.08 6.32
C VAL A 61 -4.25 -9.15 6.47
N HIS A 62 -5.39 -8.98 5.80
CA HIS A 62 -6.55 -9.84 5.85
C HIS A 62 -7.05 -10.14 4.44
N TRP A 63 -7.85 -11.20 4.29
CA TRP A 63 -8.47 -11.60 3.03
C TRP A 63 -9.26 -10.49 2.33
N ASP A 64 -9.73 -9.50 3.05
CA ASP A 64 -10.53 -8.38 2.56
C ASP A 64 -9.76 -7.06 2.48
N GLN A 65 -8.42 -7.11 2.61
CA GLN A 65 -7.53 -5.96 2.36
C GLN A 65 -6.43 -6.40 1.40
N PHE A 66 -6.47 -5.89 0.16
CA PHE A 66 -5.58 -6.38 -0.89
C PHE A 66 -5.31 -5.34 -1.99
N ILE A 67 -4.27 -5.60 -2.75
CA ILE A 67 -4.00 -4.94 -4.03
C ILE A 67 -4.47 -5.90 -5.13
N PHE A 68 -5.27 -5.38 -6.06
CA PHE A 68 -5.78 -6.14 -7.19
C PHE A 68 -5.15 -5.65 -8.49
N LEU A 69 -4.41 -6.51 -9.16
CA LEU A 69 -3.78 -6.23 -10.44
C LEU A 69 -4.48 -7.07 -11.51
N ILE A 70 -4.84 -6.43 -12.62
CA ILE A 70 -5.53 -7.07 -13.73
C ILE A 70 -4.92 -6.68 -15.06
N SER A 71 -4.81 -7.65 -15.98
CA SER A 71 -4.35 -7.42 -17.35
C SER A 71 -5.44 -6.75 -18.18
N GLU A 72 -5.09 -5.62 -18.83
CA GLU A 72 -5.96 -4.89 -19.75
C GLU A 72 -5.18 -4.42 -20.99
N ASP A 73 -5.91 -4.28 -22.13
CA ASP A 73 -5.32 -3.82 -23.40
C ASP A 73 -4.98 -2.32 -23.38
N ASP A 74 -5.75 -1.51 -22.64
CA ASP A 74 -5.45 -0.09 -22.36
C ASP A 74 -5.26 0.10 -20.85
N PRO A 75 -4.05 -0.19 -20.35
CA PRO A 75 -3.78 -0.20 -18.93
C PRO A 75 -3.72 1.20 -18.33
N MET A 76 -3.82 1.27 -17.02
CA MET A 76 -3.72 2.50 -16.23
C MET A 76 -2.47 3.30 -16.60
N LYS A 77 -2.67 4.60 -16.79
CA LYS A 77 -1.62 5.62 -16.88
C LYS A 77 -1.73 6.49 -15.64
N CYS A 78 -0.70 6.47 -14.82
CA CYS A 78 -0.75 7.11 -13.52
C CYS A 78 0.18 8.33 -13.48
N PRO A 79 -0.32 9.54 -13.18
CA PRO A 79 0.54 10.67 -12.88
C PRO A 79 1.49 10.39 -11.72
N GLN A 80 2.67 11.00 -11.76
CA GLN A 80 3.73 10.71 -10.79
C GLN A 80 3.34 10.93 -9.32
N MET A 81 2.42 11.85 -9.06
CA MET A 81 1.97 12.17 -7.68
C MET A 81 0.82 11.29 -7.20
N ASP A 82 0.23 10.49 -8.09
CA ASP A 82 -0.85 9.58 -7.68
C ASP A 82 -0.26 8.38 -6.93
N HIS A 83 -0.83 8.12 -5.77
CA HIS A 83 -0.35 7.08 -4.87
C HIS A 83 -1.51 6.44 -4.11
N TYR A 84 -1.25 5.31 -3.52
CA TYR A 84 -2.10 4.67 -2.52
C TYR A 84 -1.29 4.50 -1.23
N GLY A 85 -1.98 4.49 -0.10
CA GLY A 85 -1.32 4.53 1.21
C GLY A 85 -1.67 3.38 2.13
N PHE A 86 -0.67 2.95 2.92
CA PHE A 86 -0.82 2.06 4.05
C PHE A 86 -0.35 2.75 5.32
N ALA A 87 -0.93 2.39 6.45
CA ALA A 87 -0.47 2.84 7.75
C ALA A 87 0.20 1.69 8.51
N VAL A 88 1.23 2.03 9.26
CA VAL A 88 1.88 1.14 10.23
C VAL A 88 1.65 1.63 11.67
N ASN A 89 1.91 0.78 12.64
CA ASN A 89 1.57 1.05 14.03
C ASN A 89 2.67 1.82 14.79
N SER A 90 3.88 1.88 14.26
CA SER A 90 5.00 2.55 14.91
C SER A 90 5.98 3.16 13.91
N LEU A 91 6.76 4.14 14.40
CA LEU A 91 7.87 4.69 13.63
C LEU A 91 8.96 3.65 13.34
N ASP A 92 9.13 2.69 14.22
CA ASP A 92 10.14 1.63 14.04
C ASP A 92 9.71 0.64 12.96
N ASP A 93 8.40 0.34 12.81
CA ASP A 93 7.87 -0.42 11.68
C ASP A 93 8.17 0.31 10.36
N LEU A 94 7.93 1.63 10.32
CA LEU A 94 8.18 2.44 9.13
C LEU A 94 9.68 2.46 8.76
N LYS A 95 10.57 2.63 9.73
CA LYS A 95 12.03 2.51 9.52
C LYS A 95 12.44 1.13 9.02
N GLY A 96 11.80 0.08 9.55
CA GLY A 96 12.02 -1.29 9.09
C GLY A 96 11.66 -1.48 7.62
N ILE A 97 10.56 -0.86 7.16
CA ILE A 97 10.19 -0.86 5.74
C ILE A 97 11.24 -0.12 4.90
N GLN A 98 11.71 1.05 5.34
CA GLN A 98 12.79 1.76 4.63
C GLN A 98 14.03 0.88 4.47
N GLN A 99 14.49 0.25 5.54
CA GLN A 99 15.67 -0.64 5.49
C GLN A 99 15.48 -1.79 4.51
N ARG A 100 14.30 -2.41 4.47
CA ARG A 100 14.00 -3.47 3.51
C ARG A 100 13.97 -2.94 2.07
N ALA A 101 13.38 -1.76 1.85
CA ALA A 101 13.39 -1.12 0.54
C ALA A 101 14.80 -0.79 0.05
N GLU A 102 15.66 -0.28 0.93
CA GLU A 102 17.07 -0.02 0.64
C GLU A 102 17.85 -1.30 0.31
N ALA A 103 17.56 -2.39 1.02
CA ALA A 103 18.16 -3.70 0.75
C ALA A 103 17.67 -4.28 -0.59
N PHE A 104 16.38 -4.16 -0.87
CA PHE A 104 15.79 -4.62 -2.13
C PHE A 104 16.36 -3.83 -3.32
N ARG A 105 16.48 -2.49 -3.21
CA ARG A 105 17.04 -1.63 -4.26
C ARG A 105 18.47 -2.02 -4.69
N LYS A 106 19.24 -2.67 -3.81
CA LYS A 106 20.58 -3.20 -4.16
C LYS A 106 20.52 -4.44 -5.06
N LYS A 107 19.39 -5.17 -5.02
CA LYS A 107 19.15 -6.35 -5.86
C LYS A 107 18.45 -5.96 -7.17
N ASP A 108 17.55 -4.96 -7.10
CA ASP A 108 16.71 -4.52 -8.20
C ASP A 108 16.64 -2.98 -8.22
N ASP A 109 17.35 -2.37 -9.16
CA ASP A 109 17.48 -0.92 -9.31
C ASP A 109 16.24 -0.22 -9.85
N ARG A 110 15.22 -1.00 -10.28
CA ARG A 110 13.89 -0.46 -10.66
C ARG A 110 13.14 0.10 -9.45
N LEU A 111 13.49 -0.32 -8.23
CA LEU A 111 12.89 0.24 -7.03
C LEU A 111 13.31 1.71 -6.84
N LYS A 112 12.31 2.57 -6.73
CA LYS A 112 12.47 3.98 -6.35
C LYS A 112 11.99 4.16 -4.92
N LEU A 113 12.77 4.90 -4.13
CA LEU A 113 12.48 5.19 -2.74
C LEU A 113 12.59 6.69 -2.51
N ILE A 114 11.55 7.29 -1.95
CA ILE A 114 11.63 8.59 -1.28
C ILE A 114 11.76 8.28 0.20
N ASP A 115 12.88 8.70 0.76
CA ASP A 115 13.25 8.39 2.13
C ASP A 115 12.24 8.93 3.15
N LEU A 116 12.24 8.29 4.31
CA LEU A 116 11.43 8.69 5.45
C LEU A 116 11.59 10.19 5.76
N HIS A 117 10.47 10.88 5.78
CA HIS A 117 10.37 12.28 6.17
C HIS A 117 9.19 12.48 7.13
N MET A 118 9.15 13.61 7.79
CA MET A 118 8.10 13.95 8.73
C MET A 118 7.48 15.29 8.34
N ASP A 119 6.15 15.33 8.34
CA ASP A 119 5.34 16.51 8.14
C ASP A 119 4.59 16.86 9.43
N ASP A 120 4.87 18.02 10.00
CA ASP A 120 4.25 18.47 11.25
C ASP A 120 3.03 19.34 10.94
N GLN A 121 1.84 18.76 11.20
CA GLN A 121 0.56 19.44 11.02
C GLN A 121 0.09 20.16 12.30
N GLY A 122 0.92 20.24 13.32
CA GLY A 122 0.61 20.88 14.62
C GLY A 122 -0.27 20.01 15.54
N VAL A 123 -1.29 19.35 14.99
CA VAL A 123 -2.20 18.44 15.72
C VAL A 123 -1.78 16.98 15.62
N VAL A 124 -0.95 16.66 14.67
CA VAL A 124 -0.40 15.33 14.41
C VAL A 124 0.88 15.47 13.61
N LYS A 125 1.84 14.59 13.81
CA LYS A 125 3.00 14.45 12.92
C LYS A 125 2.78 13.23 12.05
N ILE A 126 3.00 13.39 10.76
CA ILE A 126 2.86 12.33 9.77
C ILE A 126 4.25 11.98 9.28
N HIS A 127 4.67 10.76 9.57
CA HIS A 127 5.91 10.22 9.05
C HIS A 127 5.60 9.38 7.83
N SER A 128 6.21 9.66 6.70
CA SER A 128 5.93 9.01 5.42
C SER A 128 7.20 8.60 4.70
N LEU A 129 7.11 7.52 3.97
CA LEU A 129 8.05 7.14 2.91
C LEU A 129 7.26 6.69 1.67
N TYR A 130 7.88 6.77 0.51
CA TYR A 130 7.26 6.32 -0.73
C TYR A 130 8.14 5.29 -1.42
N VAL A 131 7.53 4.21 -1.86
CA VAL A 131 8.20 3.17 -2.65
C VAL A 131 7.42 2.92 -3.93
N SER A 132 8.13 2.79 -5.04
CA SER A 132 7.57 2.33 -6.30
C SER A 132 8.52 1.35 -6.98
N HIS A 133 7.97 0.43 -7.75
CA HIS A 133 8.72 -0.56 -8.49
C HIS A 133 8.13 -0.67 -9.90
N ILE A 134 7.58 -1.81 -10.28
CA ILE A 134 7.03 -2.04 -11.64
C ILE A 134 5.64 -1.40 -11.78
N LEU A 135 4.87 -1.27 -10.70
CA LEU A 135 3.49 -0.81 -10.77
C LEU A 135 3.37 0.68 -11.11
N PRO A 136 2.26 1.08 -11.77
CA PRO A 136 2.06 2.46 -12.21
C PRO A 136 1.86 3.45 -11.06
N MET A 137 1.27 3.03 -9.93
CA MET A 137 1.08 3.88 -8.76
C MET A 137 2.19 3.70 -7.74
N THR A 138 2.55 4.78 -7.09
CA THR A 138 3.46 4.77 -5.95
C THR A 138 2.73 4.28 -4.69
N CYS A 139 3.41 3.52 -3.85
CA CYS A 139 2.95 3.15 -2.52
C CYS A 139 3.51 4.13 -1.50
N GLU A 140 2.66 4.80 -0.76
CA GLU A 140 3.02 5.56 0.43
C GLU A 140 2.84 4.68 1.66
N VAL A 141 3.78 4.72 2.61
CA VAL A 141 3.61 4.09 3.92
C VAL A 141 3.77 5.16 4.99
N GLN A 142 2.81 5.20 5.90
CA GLN A 142 2.70 6.25 6.91
C GLN A 142 2.67 5.69 8.33
N TYR A 143 3.26 6.46 9.25
CA TYR A 143 3.00 6.39 10.67
C TYR A 143 2.48 7.74 11.16
N TRP A 144 1.35 7.73 11.87
CA TRP A 144 0.72 8.92 12.42
C TRP A 144 1.03 9.03 13.92
N GLU A 145 1.86 10.00 14.28
CA GLU A 145 2.22 10.30 15.67
C GLU A 145 1.24 11.31 16.24
N PHE A 146 0.30 10.84 17.04
CA PHE A 146 -0.65 11.71 17.74
C PHE A 146 -0.03 12.18 19.06
N PRO A 147 -0.38 13.42 19.51
CA PRO A 147 0.00 13.87 20.86
C PRO A 147 -0.65 12.98 21.92
N GLU A 148 -0.08 12.99 23.13
CA GLU A 148 -0.73 12.34 24.28
C GLU A 148 -2.16 12.88 24.42
N ASN A 149 -3.15 12.01 24.45
CA ASN A 149 -4.58 12.33 24.48
C ASN A 149 -5.08 13.09 23.23
N PRO A 150 -5.02 12.51 22.04
CA PRO A 150 -5.59 13.13 20.84
C PRO A 150 -7.10 13.35 21.05
N LYS A 151 -7.58 14.52 20.67
CA LYS A 151 -9.03 14.75 20.66
C LYS A 151 -9.66 13.81 19.64
N PRO A 152 -10.79 13.14 19.97
CA PRO A 152 -11.49 12.33 19.00
C PRO A 152 -11.83 13.16 17.76
N TYR A 153 -11.62 12.59 16.58
CA TYR A 153 -12.13 13.20 15.37
C TYR A 153 -13.65 13.25 15.43
N VAL A 154 -14.21 14.45 15.47
CA VAL A 154 -15.64 14.67 15.38
C VAL A 154 -15.94 15.19 13.98
N PRO A 155 -16.64 14.42 13.12
CA PRO A 155 -17.04 14.91 11.81
C PRO A 155 -17.91 16.17 11.95
N ALA A 156 -17.64 17.17 11.11
CA ALA A 156 -18.36 18.47 11.14
C ALA A 156 -19.87 18.37 10.83
N ALA A 157 -20.39 17.20 10.50
CA ALA A 157 -21.76 16.99 10.02
C ALA A 157 -22.84 16.84 11.11
N THR A 158 -22.53 17.07 12.39
CA THR A 158 -23.51 16.95 13.47
C THR A 158 -23.83 18.27 14.16
N ALA A 159 -23.49 19.41 13.56
CA ALA A 159 -23.96 20.72 13.99
C ALA A 159 -25.24 21.06 13.17
N GLY A 160 -26.37 20.45 13.54
CA GLY A 160 -27.70 20.74 13.06
C GLY A 160 -28.61 20.95 14.26
#